data_a70c121c7dcb76ea9e8c7158e3c3ae28
#
_entry.id   a70c121c7dcb76ea9e8c7158e3c3ae28
#
_cell.length_a   1.000
_cell.length_b   1.000
_cell.length_c   1.000
_cell.angle_alpha   90.00
_cell.angle_beta   90.00
_cell.angle_gamma   90.00
#
_symmetry.space_group_name_H-M   'P 1'
#
loop_
_entity.id
_entity.type
_entity.pdbx_description
1 polymer ?
#
loop_
_entity_poly.entity_id
_entity_poly.type
_entity_poly.pdbx_seq_one_letter_code
_entity_poly.pdbx_strand_id
1 'polypeptide(L)'
;MSGKKTIVTLLRVSLLACPLLFTTPSFAMIDTPSVKVGFSPEGSASALVLDTINSAESSIRMMAYSFTDPDVMHALAKAKKRGVDVRIVVDDKGNTNRASQEAMKYIN
;
A
#
# COMPACT_ATOMS: atom_id res chain seq x y z
N MET A 1 67.95 54.85 3.44
CA MET A 1 67.24 53.86 2.59
C MET A 1 65.89 53.56 3.22
N SER A 2 64.86 54.10 2.64
CA SER A 2 63.52 54.05 3.23
C SER A 2 62.77 52.82 2.70
N GLY A 3 62.59 51.82 3.54
CA GLY A 3 61.72 50.66 3.22
C GLY A 3 60.29 50.96 3.69
N LYS A 4 59.45 51.34 2.76
CA LYS A 4 58.02 51.49 3.05
C LYS A 4 57.38 50.10 3.19
N LYS A 5 57.07 49.76 4.44
CA LYS A 5 56.23 48.60 4.70
C LYS A 5 54.78 48.93 4.42
N THR A 6 54.30 48.45 3.30
CA THR A 6 52.89 48.54 2.97
C THR A 6 52.13 47.52 3.80
N ILE A 7 51.40 48.00 4.80
CA ILE A 7 50.49 47.17 5.57
C ILE A 7 49.23 46.95 4.74
N VAL A 8 49.10 45.79 4.16
CA VAL A 8 47.84 45.40 3.51
C VAL A 8 46.91 44.91 4.62
N THR A 9 45.98 45.77 5.01
CA THR A 9 44.91 45.42 5.90
C THR A 9 43.92 44.54 5.14
N LEU A 10 44.02 43.24 5.34
CA LEU A 10 43.01 42.30 4.85
C LEU A 10 41.73 42.48 5.65
N LEU A 11 40.77 43.15 5.07
CA LEU A 11 39.42 43.25 5.59
C LEU A 11 38.76 41.88 5.44
N ARG A 12 38.74 41.09 6.51
CA ARG A 12 37.98 39.86 6.56
C ARG A 12 36.51 40.20 6.66
N VAL A 13 35.83 40.23 5.50
CA VAL A 13 34.38 40.19 5.46
C VAL A 13 33.95 38.81 5.90
N SER A 14 33.61 38.69 7.15
CA SER A 14 32.98 37.49 7.69
C SER A 14 31.54 37.46 7.16
N LEU A 15 31.33 36.75 6.05
CA LEU A 15 30.02 36.47 5.56
C LEU A 15 29.35 35.45 6.49
N LEU A 16 28.53 35.94 7.42
CA LEU A 16 27.65 35.08 8.22
C LEU A 16 26.63 34.44 7.24
N ALA A 17 26.96 33.25 6.76
CA ALA A 17 25.99 32.40 6.10
C ALA A 17 24.99 31.92 7.15
N CYS A 18 23.88 32.60 7.24
CA CYS A 18 22.73 32.16 8.00
C CYS A 18 22.14 30.95 7.27
N PRO A 19 22.15 29.71 7.81
CA PRO A 19 21.44 28.61 7.19
C PRO A 19 19.96 28.92 7.29
N LEU A 20 19.35 29.28 6.15
CA LEU A 20 17.89 29.26 6.03
C LEU A 20 17.44 27.81 6.24
N LEU A 21 16.99 27.52 7.46
CA LEU A 21 16.23 26.33 7.77
C LEU A 21 14.92 26.39 6.99
N PHE A 22 14.91 25.80 5.79
CA PHE A 22 13.67 25.51 5.09
C PHE A 22 12.95 24.43 5.88
N THR A 23 12.10 24.85 6.81
CA THR A 23 11.09 23.97 7.40
C THR A 23 10.06 23.69 6.31
N THR A 24 10.21 22.59 5.60
CA THR A 24 9.15 22.08 4.73
C THR A 24 7.95 21.75 5.61
N PRO A 25 6.77 22.33 5.35
CA PRO A 25 5.58 21.89 6.06
C PRO A 25 5.31 20.45 5.66
N SER A 26 5.52 19.53 6.60
CA SER A 26 5.00 18.17 6.45
C SER A 26 3.49 18.24 6.52
N PHE A 27 2.85 18.30 5.36
CA PHE A 27 1.42 18.01 5.28
C PHE A 27 1.25 16.53 5.62
N ALA A 28 0.89 16.25 6.86
CA ALA A 28 0.33 14.95 7.22
C ALA A 28 -0.95 14.81 6.38
N MET A 29 -0.91 13.98 5.35
CA MET A 29 -2.13 13.52 4.71
C MET A 29 -2.95 12.80 5.76
N ILE A 30 -3.98 13.45 6.23
CA ILE A 30 -5.00 12.80 7.05
C ILE A 30 -5.74 11.90 6.08
N ASP A 31 -5.38 10.62 6.08
CA ASP A 31 -6.08 9.58 5.34
C ASP A 31 -7.45 9.42 5.99
N THR A 32 -8.43 10.17 5.49
CA THR A 32 -9.80 10.05 5.98
C THR A 32 -10.34 8.70 5.54
N PRO A 33 -10.76 7.84 6.47
CA PRO A 33 -11.30 6.54 6.11
C PRO A 33 -12.51 6.72 5.19
N SER A 34 -12.40 6.21 3.96
CA SER A 34 -13.49 6.23 3.00
C SER A 34 -14.28 4.93 3.11
N VAL A 35 -15.60 5.02 3.23
CA VAL A 35 -16.50 3.86 3.20
C VAL A 35 -17.02 3.69 1.79
N LYS A 36 -16.81 2.49 1.22
CA LYS A 36 -17.39 2.09 -0.07
C LYS A 36 -18.45 1.05 0.19
N VAL A 37 -19.57 1.13 -0.53
CA VAL A 37 -20.69 0.20 -0.41
C VAL A 37 -20.99 -0.41 -1.78
N GLY A 38 -21.15 -1.71 -1.82
CA GLY A 38 -21.54 -2.45 -3.02
C GLY A 38 -22.79 -3.28 -2.77
N PHE A 39 -23.62 -3.43 -3.77
CA PHE A 39 -24.89 -4.15 -3.69
C PHE A 39 -24.92 -5.36 -4.64
N SER A 40 -25.70 -6.35 -4.26
CA SER A 40 -26.07 -7.51 -5.08
C SER A 40 -27.59 -7.45 -5.29
N PRO A 41 -28.13 -7.81 -6.48
CA PRO A 41 -27.53 -8.58 -7.57
C PRO A 41 -26.92 -7.75 -8.72
N GLU A 42 -26.89 -6.43 -8.69
CA GLU A 42 -26.39 -5.59 -9.79
C GLU A 42 -24.87 -5.69 -10.07
N GLY A 43 -24.14 -6.44 -9.26
CA GLY A 43 -22.72 -6.71 -9.48
C GLY A 43 -21.74 -5.74 -8.81
N SER A 44 -22.17 -4.63 -8.21
CA SER A 44 -21.28 -3.68 -7.55
C SER A 44 -20.60 -4.26 -6.32
N ALA A 45 -21.24 -5.19 -5.61
CA ALA A 45 -20.65 -5.91 -4.50
C ALA A 45 -19.46 -6.78 -4.95
N SER A 46 -19.60 -7.53 -6.04
CA SER A 46 -18.52 -8.35 -6.61
C SER A 46 -17.36 -7.48 -7.10
N ALA A 47 -17.65 -6.38 -7.79
CA ALA A 47 -16.65 -5.43 -8.25
C ALA A 47 -15.86 -4.84 -7.07
N LEU A 48 -16.53 -4.49 -5.98
CA LEU A 48 -15.89 -3.95 -4.77
C LEU A 48 -14.98 -4.97 -4.09
N VAL A 49 -15.38 -6.24 -4.02
CA VAL A 49 -14.55 -7.33 -3.49
C VAL A 49 -13.30 -7.51 -4.32
N LEU A 50 -13.42 -7.57 -5.65
CA LEU A 50 -12.29 -7.72 -6.56
C LEU A 50 -11.34 -6.52 -6.51
N ASP A 51 -11.87 -5.30 -6.46
CA ASP A 51 -11.06 -4.07 -6.30
C ASP A 51 -10.26 -4.10 -4.99
N THR A 52 -10.90 -4.50 -3.89
CA THR A 52 -10.25 -4.63 -2.58
C THR A 52 -9.11 -5.65 -2.59
N ILE A 53 -9.32 -6.82 -3.21
CA ILE A 53 -8.28 -7.85 -3.33
C ILE A 53 -7.13 -7.38 -4.22
N ASN A 54 -7.45 -6.73 -5.34
CA ASN A 54 -6.44 -6.27 -6.30
C ASN A 54 -5.59 -5.11 -5.77
N SER A 55 -6.14 -4.27 -4.91
CA SER A 55 -5.44 -3.14 -4.28
C SER A 55 -4.64 -3.52 -3.02
N ALA A 56 -4.79 -4.74 -2.51
CA ALA A 56 -4.07 -5.18 -1.32
C ALA A 56 -2.56 -5.30 -1.59
N GLU A 57 -1.76 -4.69 -0.70
CA GLU A 57 -0.29 -4.66 -0.81
C GLU A 57 0.42 -5.54 0.22
N SER A 58 -0.14 -5.70 1.41
CA SER A 58 0.53 -6.39 2.52
C SER A 58 -0.12 -7.71 2.90
N SER A 59 -1.40 -7.70 3.18
CA SER A 59 -2.10 -8.90 3.65
C SER A 59 -3.58 -8.92 3.29
N ILE A 60 -4.12 -10.12 3.08
CA ILE A 60 -5.55 -10.40 2.92
C ILE A 60 -5.95 -11.43 3.97
N ARG A 61 -7.00 -11.13 4.72
CA ARG A 61 -7.66 -12.03 5.65
C ARG A 61 -9.11 -12.17 5.23
N MET A 62 -9.49 -13.34 4.76
CA MET A 62 -10.81 -13.60 4.20
C MET A 62 -11.51 -14.71 4.95
N MET A 63 -12.80 -14.54 5.20
CA MET A 63 -13.70 -15.58 5.67
C MET A 63 -14.79 -15.80 4.62
N ALA A 64 -15.01 -17.04 4.22
CA ALA A 64 -16.02 -17.38 3.23
C ALA A 64 -16.81 -18.63 3.66
N TYR A 65 -18.12 -18.59 3.52
CA TYR A 65 -18.95 -19.76 3.73
C TYR A 65 -18.81 -20.77 2.59
N SER A 66 -19.01 -20.30 1.36
CA SER A 66 -18.80 -21.10 0.13
C SER A 66 -17.77 -20.42 -0.75
N PHE A 67 -16.75 -21.17 -1.17
CA PHE A 67 -15.65 -20.64 -1.96
C PHE A 67 -15.63 -21.25 -3.35
N THR A 68 -16.39 -20.66 -4.26
CA THR A 68 -16.63 -21.19 -5.62
C THR A 68 -16.47 -20.15 -6.72
N ASP A 69 -16.32 -18.87 -6.38
CA ASP A 69 -16.21 -17.79 -7.36
C ASP A 69 -14.82 -17.79 -8.04
N PRO A 70 -14.73 -18.06 -9.37
CA PRO A 70 -13.46 -18.14 -10.07
C PRO A 70 -12.71 -16.79 -10.15
N ASP A 71 -13.43 -15.67 -10.21
CA ASP A 71 -12.80 -14.36 -10.31
C ASP A 71 -12.12 -13.99 -9.01
N VAL A 72 -12.76 -14.27 -7.87
CA VAL A 72 -12.16 -14.10 -6.54
C VAL A 72 -10.95 -15.01 -6.38
N MET A 73 -11.02 -16.27 -6.80
CA MET A 73 -9.89 -17.20 -6.76
C MET A 73 -8.69 -16.68 -7.55
N HIS A 74 -8.92 -16.22 -8.77
CA HIS A 74 -7.86 -15.66 -9.62
C HIS A 74 -7.26 -14.40 -9.02
N ALA A 75 -8.07 -13.52 -8.45
CA ALA A 75 -7.60 -12.30 -7.80
C ALA A 75 -6.71 -12.61 -6.58
N LEU A 76 -7.11 -13.57 -5.73
CA LEU A 76 -6.35 -14.00 -4.57
C LEU A 76 -5.03 -14.69 -4.97
N ALA A 77 -5.03 -15.53 -6.00
CA ALA A 77 -3.82 -16.15 -6.52
C ALA A 77 -2.85 -15.09 -7.09
N LYS A 78 -3.35 -14.07 -7.78
CA LYS A 78 -2.54 -12.94 -8.25
C LYS A 78 -1.97 -12.14 -7.07
N ALA A 79 -2.77 -11.89 -6.03
CA ALA A 79 -2.29 -11.21 -4.83
C ALA A 79 -1.14 -11.99 -4.17
N LYS A 80 -1.28 -13.30 -4.02
CA LYS A 80 -0.22 -14.17 -3.50
C LYS A 80 1.07 -14.09 -4.35
N LYS A 81 0.95 -14.08 -5.67
CA LYS A 81 2.09 -13.91 -6.60
C LYS A 81 2.78 -12.54 -6.46
N ARG A 82 2.04 -11.50 -6.06
CA ARG A 82 2.62 -10.17 -5.73
C ARG A 82 3.35 -10.14 -4.39
N GLY A 83 3.28 -11.20 -3.59
CA GLY A 83 3.89 -11.27 -2.26
C GLY A 83 2.96 -10.89 -1.11
N VAL A 84 1.67 -10.74 -1.36
CA VAL A 84 0.67 -10.46 -0.32
C VAL A 84 0.46 -11.72 0.55
N ASP A 85 0.44 -11.55 1.87
CA ASP A 85 0.14 -12.65 2.81
C ASP A 85 -1.37 -12.94 2.80
N VAL A 86 -1.78 -13.93 2.02
CA VAL A 86 -3.18 -14.33 1.84
C VAL A 86 -3.52 -15.48 2.78
N ARG A 87 -4.51 -15.28 3.66
CA ARG A 87 -5.07 -16.31 4.52
C ARG A 87 -6.58 -16.33 4.44
N ILE A 88 -7.12 -17.52 4.20
CA ILE A 88 -8.56 -17.73 3.99
C ILE A 88 -9.06 -18.78 4.99
N VAL A 89 -10.15 -18.46 5.65
CA VAL A 89 -10.92 -19.41 6.48
C VAL A 89 -12.23 -19.69 5.77
N VAL A 90 -12.51 -20.94 5.52
CA VAL A 90 -13.75 -21.39 4.87
C VAL A 90 -14.52 -22.34 5.79
N ASP A 91 -15.84 -22.39 5.63
CA ASP A 91 -16.65 -23.38 6.32
C ASP A 91 -16.43 -24.78 5.73
N ASP A 92 -16.17 -25.74 6.59
CA ASP A 92 -15.88 -27.13 6.17
C ASP A 92 -17.06 -27.77 5.43
N LYS A 93 -18.26 -27.65 5.97
CA LYS A 93 -19.47 -28.23 5.39
C LYS A 93 -19.89 -27.55 4.07
N GLY A 94 -19.68 -26.24 3.96
CA GLY A 94 -19.99 -25.45 2.77
C GLY A 94 -19.05 -25.71 1.59
N ASN A 95 -17.90 -26.39 1.80
CA ASN A 95 -16.84 -26.54 0.81
C ASN A 95 -16.46 -28.00 0.52
N THR A 96 -17.38 -28.93 0.69
CA THR A 96 -17.19 -30.38 0.41
C THR A 96 -17.30 -30.71 -1.06
N ASN A 97 -17.90 -29.83 -1.88
CA ASN A 97 -18.06 -30.06 -3.30
C ASN A 97 -16.72 -29.94 -4.07
N ARG A 98 -16.66 -30.58 -5.23
CA ARG A 98 -15.44 -30.64 -6.05
C ARG A 98 -14.92 -29.26 -6.44
N ALA A 99 -15.80 -28.32 -6.81
CA ALA A 99 -15.41 -26.99 -7.24
C ALA A 99 -14.68 -26.22 -6.13
N SER A 100 -15.21 -26.26 -4.90
CA SER A 100 -14.58 -25.64 -3.74
C SER A 100 -13.24 -26.30 -3.40
N GLN A 101 -13.15 -27.63 -3.51
CA GLN A 101 -11.90 -28.36 -3.25
C GLN A 101 -10.80 -28.01 -4.26
N GLU A 102 -11.15 -27.88 -5.52
CA GLU A 102 -10.21 -27.45 -6.56
C GLU A 102 -9.81 -25.98 -6.41
N ALA A 103 -10.75 -25.12 -6.03
CA ALA A 103 -10.48 -23.72 -5.73
C ALA A 103 -9.44 -23.57 -4.58
N MET A 104 -9.60 -24.31 -3.51
CA MET A 104 -8.67 -24.29 -2.40
C MET A 104 -7.27 -24.80 -2.80
N LYS A 105 -7.20 -25.83 -3.64
CA LYS A 105 -5.90 -26.32 -4.19
C LYS A 105 -5.20 -25.31 -5.08
N TYR A 106 -5.97 -24.52 -5.83
CA TYR A 106 -5.43 -23.53 -6.74
C TYR A 106 -4.71 -22.37 -6.01
N ILE A 107 -5.15 -22.06 -4.80
CA ILE A 107 -4.61 -20.96 -4.00
C ILE A 107 -3.46 -21.41 -3.09
N ASN A 108 -3.40 -22.66 -2.70
CA ASN A 108 -2.31 -23.22 -1.88
C ASN A 108 -1.03 -23.38 -2.68
#